data_b5f159ab62ca15b1958da4d8377a7b93
#
_entry.id   b5f159ab62ca15b1958da4d8377a7b93
#
_cell.length_a   1.000
_cell.length_b   1.000
_cell.length_c   1.000
_cell.angle_alpha   90.00
_cell.angle_beta   90.00
_cell.angle_gamma   90.00
#
_symmetry.space_group_name_H-M   'P 1'
#
loop_
_entity.id
_entity.type
_entity.pdbx_description
1 polymer ?
#
loop_
_entity_poly.entity_id
_entity_poly.type
_entity_poly.pdbx_seq_one_letter_code
_entity_poly.pdbx_strand_id
1 'polypeptide(L)'
;MDRIPKDPPRHRSLITREKLIAAGELVASAGLIAHGRGEAFDYLLGERTTGPAHRAINAAAGLLCNAKRPVISANGNTIALAAPAIAELAAVVPAQVEVNLFHRSPMRVAGLAAILREAGIEPLGEKPDFRIPGLAS
;
A
#
# COMPACT_ATOMS: atom_id res chain seq x y z
N MET A 1 -12.44 19.67 -6.62
CA MET A 1 -11.00 19.57 -6.33
C MET A 1 -10.36 20.88 -5.81
N ASP A 2 -11.10 21.99 -5.80
CA ASP A 2 -10.56 23.31 -5.40
C ASP A 2 -10.48 23.58 -3.88
N ARG A 3 -10.73 22.58 -3.05
CA ARG A 3 -10.72 22.76 -1.58
C ARG A 3 -9.41 22.42 -0.88
N ILE A 4 -8.47 21.83 -1.60
CA ILE A 4 -7.19 21.42 -1.00
C ILE A 4 -6.17 22.54 -1.22
N PRO A 5 -5.59 23.09 -0.14
CA PRO A 5 -4.53 24.08 -0.25
C PRO A 5 -3.38 23.56 -1.12
N LYS A 6 -2.87 24.39 -2.02
CA LYS A 6 -1.76 24.03 -2.91
C LYS A 6 -0.40 24.14 -2.23
N ASP A 7 -0.35 24.78 -1.08
CA ASP A 7 0.90 25.02 -0.35
C ASP A 7 1.28 23.86 0.58
N PRO A 8 2.56 23.45 0.59
CA PRO A 8 3.06 22.52 1.58
C PRO A 8 2.81 23.04 3.02
N PRO A 9 2.80 22.19 4.04
CA PRO A 9 3.35 20.82 3.99
C PRO A 9 2.35 19.69 3.70
N ARG A 10 1.05 19.97 3.53
CA ARG A 10 0.02 18.93 3.55
C ARG A 10 -0.67 18.64 2.21
N HIS A 11 -0.27 19.27 1.14
CA HIS A 11 -0.98 19.19 -0.14
C HIS A 11 -1.08 17.74 -0.65
N ARG A 12 0.03 17.01 -0.69
CA ARG A 12 0.07 15.61 -1.17
C ARG A 12 -0.67 14.67 -0.22
N SER A 13 -0.52 14.86 1.08
CA SER A 13 -1.19 14.08 2.11
C SER A 13 -2.71 14.20 1.99
N LEU A 14 -3.24 15.40 1.77
CA LEU A 14 -4.67 15.63 1.58
C LEU A 14 -5.19 15.00 0.28
N ILE A 15 -4.48 15.14 -0.84
CA ILE A 15 -4.83 14.46 -2.10
C ILE A 15 -4.85 12.94 -1.92
N THR A 16 -3.87 12.38 -1.22
CA THR A 16 -3.80 10.94 -0.94
C THR A 16 -4.97 10.48 -0.09
N ARG A 17 -5.36 11.28 0.91
CA ARG A 17 -6.53 11.01 1.75
C ARG A 17 -7.83 10.99 0.94
N GLU A 18 -8.02 11.94 0.03
CA GLU A 18 -9.18 11.95 -0.88
C GLU A 18 -9.27 10.66 -1.72
N LYS A 19 -8.13 10.21 -2.25
CA LYS A 19 -8.07 8.94 -3.00
C LYS A 19 -8.46 7.74 -2.13
N LEU A 20 -8.00 7.68 -0.88
CA LEU A 20 -8.36 6.61 0.05
C LEU A 20 -9.85 6.65 0.41
N ILE A 21 -10.42 7.83 0.58
CA ILE A 21 -11.87 8.01 0.82
C ILE A 21 -12.66 7.54 -0.41
N ALA A 22 -12.21 7.88 -1.61
CA ALA A 22 -12.85 7.47 -2.87
C ALA A 22 -12.80 5.95 -3.09
N ALA A 23 -11.83 5.24 -2.53
CA ALA A 23 -11.75 3.77 -2.56
C ALA A 23 -12.84 3.10 -1.67
N GLY A 24 -13.56 3.88 -0.87
CA GLY A 24 -14.72 3.42 -0.11
C GLY A 24 -14.41 2.26 0.84
N GLU A 25 -15.26 1.25 0.81
CA GLU A 25 -15.17 0.08 1.71
C GLU A 25 -13.93 -0.81 1.49
N LEU A 26 -13.19 -0.62 0.40
CA LEU A 26 -11.94 -1.34 0.17
C LEU A 26 -10.84 -0.92 1.15
N VAL A 27 -10.92 0.31 1.66
CA VAL A 27 -10.02 0.85 2.67
C VAL A 27 -10.71 0.83 4.03
N ALA A 28 -10.11 0.14 5.02
CA ALA A 28 -10.66 0.14 6.37
C ALA A 28 -10.59 1.54 7.00
N SER A 29 -11.59 1.89 7.83
CA SER A 29 -11.59 3.15 8.59
C SER A 29 -10.32 3.33 9.44
N ALA A 30 -9.80 2.25 10.01
CA ALA A 30 -8.50 2.23 10.71
C ALA A 30 -7.34 2.68 9.79
N GLY A 31 -7.39 2.36 8.49
CA GLY A 31 -6.41 2.81 7.51
C GLY A 31 -6.44 4.32 7.28
N LEU A 32 -7.62 4.92 7.26
CA LEU A 32 -7.79 6.38 7.17
C LEU A 32 -7.29 7.09 8.44
N ILE A 33 -7.54 6.51 9.62
CA ILE A 33 -7.03 7.03 10.90
C ILE A 33 -5.50 6.96 10.93
N ALA A 34 -4.92 5.84 10.51
CA ALA A 34 -3.47 5.67 10.46
C ALA A 34 -2.82 6.66 9.49
N HIS A 35 -3.42 6.89 8.32
CA HIS A 35 -2.97 7.91 7.37
C HIS A 35 -2.98 9.31 8.00
N GLY A 36 -4.05 9.67 8.72
CA GLY A 36 -4.14 10.96 9.42
C GLY A 36 -3.07 11.16 10.49
N ARG A 37 -2.61 10.10 11.15
CA ARG A 37 -1.50 10.19 12.13
C ARG A 37 -0.15 10.52 11.50
N GLY A 38 0.04 10.20 10.22
CA GLY A 38 1.24 10.57 9.46
C GLY A 38 1.38 12.07 9.24
N GLU A 39 0.31 12.82 9.38
CA GLU A 39 0.26 14.26 9.16
C GLU A 39 1.29 15.05 9.98
N ALA A 40 1.54 14.65 11.23
CA ALA A 40 2.54 15.30 12.07
C ALA A 40 3.94 15.28 11.42
N PHE A 41 4.28 14.23 10.68
CA PHE A 41 5.55 14.13 9.96
C PHE A 41 5.62 15.07 8.77
N ASP A 42 4.51 15.40 8.12
CA ASP A 42 4.46 16.36 7.03
C ASP A 42 4.89 17.75 7.49
N TYR A 43 4.49 18.14 8.71
CA TYR A 43 4.93 19.41 9.32
C TYR A 43 6.40 19.41 9.73
N LEU A 44 6.92 18.27 10.22
CA LEU A 44 8.30 18.17 10.73
C LEU A 44 9.32 17.97 9.62
N LEU A 45 9.01 17.15 8.62
CA LEU A 45 9.93 16.69 7.58
C LEU A 45 9.65 17.31 6.21
N GLY A 46 8.46 17.87 6.02
CA GLY A 46 7.90 18.16 4.72
C GLY A 46 7.47 16.90 3.97
N GLU A 47 6.73 17.05 2.89
CA GLU A 47 6.28 15.93 2.05
C GLU A 47 7.40 15.49 1.09
N ARG A 48 8.51 15.04 1.65
CA ARG A 48 9.73 14.67 0.89
C ARG A 48 10.40 13.42 1.45
N THR A 49 11.04 12.68 0.58
CA THR A 49 11.92 11.59 0.99
C THR A 49 13.20 12.15 1.60
N THR A 50 13.45 11.89 2.88
CA THR A 50 14.64 12.36 3.59
C THR A 50 15.88 11.55 3.24
N GLY A 51 17.08 12.03 3.59
CA GLY A 51 18.33 11.31 3.36
C GLY A 51 18.34 9.89 3.97
N PRO A 52 17.95 9.71 5.25
CA PRO A 52 17.81 8.37 5.82
C PRO A 52 16.82 7.47 5.07
N ALA A 53 15.69 8.02 4.62
CA ALA A 53 14.70 7.28 3.84
C ALA A 53 15.25 6.83 2.48
N HIS A 54 16.00 7.70 1.77
CA HIS A 54 16.70 7.29 0.54
C HIS A 54 17.67 6.15 0.75
N ARG A 55 18.46 6.17 1.82
CA ARG A 55 19.37 5.06 2.15
C ARG A 55 18.61 3.76 2.41
N ALA A 56 17.49 3.83 3.13
CA ALA A 56 16.65 2.66 3.39
C ALA A 56 16.02 2.10 2.10
N ILE A 57 15.55 2.95 1.20
CA ILE A 57 15.02 2.55 -0.11
C ILE A 57 16.10 1.83 -0.93
N ASN A 58 17.31 2.37 -1.00
CA ASN A 58 18.41 1.75 -1.73
C ASN A 58 18.80 0.38 -1.14
N ALA A 59 18.82 0.27 0.19
CA ALA A 59 19.08 -1.02 0.86
C ALA A 59 17.97 -2.04 0.57
N ALA A 60 16.69 -1.62 0.65
CA ALA A 60 15.55 -2.47 0.34
C ALA A 60 15.57 -2.93 -1.12
N ALA A 61 15.87 -2.04 -2.07
CA ALA A 61 16.02 -2.38 -3.48
C ALA A 61 17.10 -3.44 -3.69
N GLY A 62 18.28 -3.27 -3.06
CA GLY A 62 19.35 -4.24 -3.11
C GLY A 62 18.96 -5.62 -2.56
N LEU A 63 18.21 -5.66 -1.47
CA LEU A 63 17.69 -6.91 -0.90
C LEU A 63 16.67 -7.58 -1.83
N LEU A 64 15.75 -6.83 -2.40
CA LEU A 64 14.76 -7.35 -3.34
C LEU A 64 15.40 -7.91 -4.60
N CYS A 65 16.37 -7.21 -5.21
CA CYS A 65 17.08 -7.67 -6.40
C CYS A 65 17.87 -8.96 -6.16
N ASN A 66 18.30 -9.22 -4.93
CA ASN A 66 19.05 -10.44 -4.58
C ASN A 66 18.19 -11.54 -3.96
N ALA A 67 16.90 -11.30 -3.74
CA ALA A 67 16.00 -12.28 -3.17
C ALA A 67 15.68 -13.40 -4.17
N LYS A 68 15.73 -14.66 -3.70
CA LYS A 68 15.39 -15.81 -4.56
C LYS A 68 13.89 -15.93 -4.82
N ARG A 69 13.08 -15.53 -3.90
CA ARG A 69 11.60 -15.59 -3.96
C ARG A 69 11.01 -14.36 -3.26
N PRO A 70 11.13 -13.17 -3.86
CA PRO A 70 10.57 -11.96 -3.25
C PRO A 70 9.05 -11.99 -3.25
N VAL A 71 8.44 -11.46 -2.20
CA VAL A 71 6.99 -11.29 -2.08
C VAL A 71 6.71 -9.86 -1.65
N ILE A 72 5.77 -9.21 -2.33
CA ILE A 72 5.26 -7.90 -1.98
C ILE A 72 3.93 -8.09 -1.26
N SER A 73 3.92 -7.91 0.06
CA SER A 73 2.73 -8.02 0.89
C SER A 73 2.04 -6.66 0.98
N ALA A 74 0.92 -6.49 0.28
CA ALA A 74 0.25 -5.20 0.13
C ALA A 74 -1.08 -5.14 0.89
N ASN A 75 -1.25 -4.09 1.70
CA ASN A 75 -2.51 -3.83 2.39
C ASN A 75 -3.47 -2.98 1.55
N GLY A 76 -4.71 -2.79 2.03
CA GLY A 76 -5.74 -2.07 1.29
C GLY A 76 -5.36 -0.65 0.88
N ASN A 77 -4.71 0.12 1.77
CA ASN A 77 -4.26 1.48 1.44
C ASN A 77 -3.19 1.47 0.34
N THR A 78 -2.23 0.56 0.45
CA THR A 78 -1.14 0.44 -0.51
C THR A 78 -1.66 0.05 -1.89
N ILE A 79 -2.58 -0.92 -1.97
CA ILE A 79 -3.19 -1.33 -3.25
C ILE A 79 -4.00 -0.19 -3.85
N ALA A 80 -4.87 0.45 -3.07
CA ALA A 80 -5.72 1.53 -3.55
C ALA A 80 -4.94 2.75 -4.09
N LEU A 81 -3.73 2.98 -3.56
CA LEU A 81 -2.91 4.14 -3.95
C LEU A 81 -1.85 3.84 -5.00
N ALA A 82 -1.32 2.62 -5.04
CA ALA A 82 -0.06 2.33 -5.70
C ALA A 82 -0.06 1.03 -6.52
N ALA A 83 -1.21 0.45 -6.90
CA ALA A 83 -1.25 -0.80 -7.66
C ALA A 83 -0.39 -0.78 -8.94
N PRO A 84 -0.36 0.30 -9.76
CA PRO A 84 0.53 0.36 -10.90
C PRO A 84 2.02 0.30 -10.54
N ALA A 85 2.44 1.03 -9.50
CA ALA A 85 3.82 1.01 -9.03
C ALA A 85 4.21 -0.35 -8.43
N ILE A 86 3.27 -1.05 -7.78
CA ILE A 86 3.47 -2.43 -7.31
C ILE A 86 3.70 -3.35 -8.51
N ALA A 87 2.92 -3.19 -9.59
CA ALA A 87 3.08 -3.99 -10.80
C ALA A 87 4.45 -3.78 -11.46
N GLU A 88 4.88 -2.54 -11.60
CA GLU A 88 6.21 -2.21 -12.11
C GLU A 88 7.31 -2.83 -11.26
N LEU A 89 7.24 -2.69 -9.93
CA LEU A 89 8.22 -3.27 -9.01
C LEU A 89 8.22 -4.79 -9.09
N ALA A 90 7.05 -5.43 -9.10
CA ALA A 90 6.92 -6.88 -9.19
C ALA A 90 7.50 -7.44 -10.49
N ALA A 91 7.38 -6.71 -11.59
CA ALA A 91 7.96 -7.09 -12.88
C ALA A 91 9.49 -6.98 -12.87
N VAL A 92 10.06 -5.94 -12.25
CA VAL A 92 11.51 -5.71 -12.18
C VAL A 92 12.23 -6.72 -11.29
N VAL A 93 11.64 -7.08 -10.13
CA VAL A 93 12.25 -7.98 -9.14
C VAL A 93 11.63 -9.38 -9.11
N PRO A 94 11.03 -9.88 -10.16
CA PRO A 94 10.11 -11.02 -10.31
C PRO A 94 9.42 -11.46 -9.01
N ALA A 95 8.69 -10.52 -8.38
CA ALA A 95 8.06 -10.75 -7.09
C ALA A 95 6.62 -11.24 -7.24
N GLN A 96 6.21 -12.14 -6.35
CA GLN A 96 4.79 -12.41 -6.14
C GLN A 96 4.17 -11.29 -5.30
N VAL A 97 2.89 -10.98 -5.55
CA VAL A 97 2.17 -9.96 -4.79
C VAL A 97 1.01 -10.60 -4.05
N GLU A 98 0.87 -10.31 -2.76
CA GLU A 98 -0.25 -10.80 -1.96
C GLU A 98 -1.14 -9.67 -1.43
N VAL A 99 -2.44 -9.95 -1.38
CA VAL A 99 -3.41 -9.12 -0.66
C VAL A 99 -3.37 -9.50 0.82
N ASN A 100 -2.79 -8.62 1.64
CA ASN A 100 -2.66 -8.82 3.08
C ASN A 100 -3.53 -7.82 3.84
N LEU A 101 -4.63 -8.29 4.45
CA LEU A 101 -5.59 -7.45 5.14
C LEU A 101 -5.69 -7.83 6.62
N PHE A 102 -5.47 -6.85 7.49
CA PHE A 102 -5.70 -6.99 8.92
C PHE A 102 -7.21 -7.16 9.23
N HIS A 103 -8.04 -6.30 8.62
CA HIS A 103 -9.51 -6.41 8.67
C HIS A 103 -10.02 -7.08 7.40
N ARG A 104 -9.94 -8.40 7.36
CA ARG A 104 -10.26 -9.19 6.19
C ARG A 104 -11.78 -9.39 6.06
N SER A 105 -12.32 -9.16 4.87
CA SER A 105 -13.65 -9.59 4.46
C SER A 105 -13.61 -10.09 3.01
N PRO A 106 -14.50 -11.01 2.61
CA PRO A 106 -14.52 -11.52 1.23
C PRO A 106 -14.65 -10.41 0.19
N MET A 107 -15.52 -9.44 0.43
CA MET A 107 -15.74 -8.30 -0.47
C MET A 107 -14.46 -7.46 -0.64
N ARG A 108 -13.78 -7.12 0.46
CA ARG A 108 -12.55 -6.32 0.41
C ARG A 108 -11.42 -7.07 -0.29
N VAL A 109 -11.26 -8.36 -0.01
CA VAL A 109 -10.26 -9.19 -0.67
C VAL A 109 -10.49 -9.24 -2.17
N ALA A 110 -11.72 -9.55 -2.59
CA ALA A 110 -12.07 -9.62 -4.01
C ALA A 110 -11.88 -8.27 -4.73
N GLY A 111 -12.33 -7.16 -4.12
CA GLY A 111 -12.19 -5.84 -4.71
C GLY A 111 -10.73 -5.40 -4.86
N LEU A 112 -9.89 -5.64 -3.85
CA LEU A 112 -8.47 -5.30 -3.93
C LEU A 112 -7.70 -6.22 -4.88
N ALA A 113 -8.07 -7.50 -4.95
CA ALA A 113 -7.53 -8.42 -5.94
C ALA A 113 -7.89 -8.00 -7.37
N ALA A 114 -9.13 -7.50 -7.59
CA ALA A 114 -9.52 -6.96 -8.88
C ALA A 114 -8.65 -5.76 -9.31
N ILE A 115 -8.37 -4.82 -8.40
CA ILE A 115 -7.47 -3.69 -8.68
C ILE A 115 -6.07 -4.17 -9.09
N LEU A 116 -5.54 -5.20 -8.42
CA LEU A 116 -4.23 -5.76 -8.77
C LEU A 116 -4.27 -6.44 -10.15
N ARG A 117 -5.36 -7.16 -10.47
CA ARG A 117 -5.53 -7.77 -11.81
C ARG A 117 -5.64 -6.73 -12.92
N GLU A 118 -6.33 -5.63 -12.68
CA GLU A 118 -6.37 -4.49 -13.61
C GLU A 118 -4.97 -3.90 -13.84
N ALA A 119 -4.09 -3.97 -12.85
CA ALA A 119 -2.69 -3.58 -12.97
C ALA A 119 -1.78 -4.69 -13.57
N GLY A 120 -2.33 -5.84 -13.98
CA GLY A 120 -1.60 -6.94 -14.58
C GLY A 120 -0.97 -7.93 -13.60
N ILE A 121 -1.42 -7.94 -12.34
CA ILE A 121 -0.91 -8.84 -11.30
C ILE A 121 -1.96 -9.91 -10.99
N GLU A 122 -1.58 -11.19 -10.98
CA GLU A 122 -2.40 -12.23 -10.37
C GLU A 122 -2.01 -12.34 -8.88
N PRO A 123 -2.89 -11.90 -7.95
CA PRO A 123 -2.53 -11.79 -6.55
C PRO A 123 -2.63 -13.12 -5.80
N LEU A 124 -1.76 -13.29 -4.81
CA LEU A 124 -1.89 -14.29 -3.77
C LEU A 124 -2.79 -13.80 -2.63
N GLY A 125 -3.21 -14.70 -1.76
CA GLY A 125 -3.88 -14.38 -0.50
C GLY A 125 -5.39 -14.23 -0.57
N GLU A 126 -6.04 -14.49 -1.71
CA GLU A 126 -7.50 -14.54 -1.79
C GLU A 126 -8.06 -15.75 -1.04
N LYS A 127 -7.41 -16.92 -1.20
CA LYS A 127 -7.71 -18.13 -0.47
C LYS A 127 -6.41 -18.60 0.18
N PRO A 128 -6.28 -18.49 1.50
CA PRO A 128 -5.06 -18.92 2.16
C PRO A 128 -4.95 -20.44 2.15
N ASP A 129 -3.82 -20.97 1.69
CA ASP A 129 -3.54 -22.41 1.69
C ASP A 129 -3.30 -22.94 3.12
N PHE A 130 -2.77 -22.08 3.97
CA PHE A 130 -2.43 -22.39 5.36
C PHE A 130 -2.99 -21.35 6.32
N ARG A 131 -3.30 -21.80 7.54
CA ARG A 131 -3.69 -20.95 8.66
C ARG A 131 -2.73 -21.15 9.82
N ILE A 132 -2.45 -20.09 10.54
CA ILE A 132 -1.65 -20.20 11.76
C ILE A 132 -2.57 -20.70 12.89
N PRO A 133 -2.30 -21.89 13.48
CA PRO A 133 -3.11 -22.40 14.57
C PRO A 133 -3.19 -21.41 15.74
N GLY A 134 -4.39 -21.24 16.30
CA GLY A 134 -4.61 -20.35 17.45
C GLY A 134 -4.78 -18.86 17.12
N LEU A 135 -4.65 -18.45 15.86
CA LEU A 135 -5.07 -17.12 15.44
C LEU A 135 -6.48 -17.18 14.87
N ALA A 136 -7.39 -16.44 15.49
CA ALA A 136 -8.74 -16.26 14.96
C ALA A 136 -8.66 -15.47 13.65
N SER A 137 -9.36 -15.96 12.65
CA SER A 137 -9.52 -15.29 11.35
C SER A 137 -10.75 -14.40 11.39
#